data_7210ff70d031965d6eb517ead9bda617
#
_entry.id   7210ff70d031965d6eb517ead9bda617
#
_cell.length_a   1.000
_cell.length_b   1.000
_cell.length_c   1.000
_cell.angle_alpha   90.00
_cell.angle_beta   90.00
_cell.angle_gamma   90.00
#
_symmetry.space_group_name_H-M   'P 1'
#
loop_
_entity.id
_entity.type
_entity.pdbx_description
1 polymer ?
#
loop_
_entity_poly.entity_id
_entity_poly.type
_entity_poly.pdbx_seq_one_letter_code
_entity_poly.pdbx_strand_id
1 'polypeptide(L)'
;SLYKEYVQNKIFYIYQPADILAHIDPSLTETQTPLYIELTQLFYNAEAYPDGSPVTNIWQVTEPQWKGKILMQDPLNNVGWGSWITGFCVGDTPDQLAAAYEELYGEELVLSEGCANAGYEFLKRLRENEPIFTSASDEVAEAVGTPGQSDPPIGFCASSKLRKNEDNGWVLAPVNLYPTTGIPAINTLYVVEGCEHPAAAKLLIRFMMGGIDGDTSGYEPFNTLGGWPVRDDIEPAEGSVPYEEMNVSPFDPNSIYTEFMTVRDFWQMLG
;
A
#
# COMPACT_ATOMS: atom_id res chain seq x y z
N SER A 1 12.02 2.73 -9.95
CA SER A 1 12.42 3.11 -8.57
C SER A 1 12.91 4.54 -8.57
N LEU A 2 12.48 5.36 -7.62
CA LEU A 2 12.94 6.75 -7.47
C LEU A 2 14.48 6.84 -7.41
N TYR A 3 15.11 5.89 -6.76
CA TYR A 3 16.56 5.83 -6.70
C TYR A 3 17.20 5.71 -8.09
N LYS A 4 16.76 4.74 -8.90
CA LYS A 4 17.32 4.52 -10.25
C LYS A 4 17.01 5.66 -11.22
N GLU A 5 15.80 6.21 -11.14
CA GLU A 5 15.34 7.26 -12.08
C GLU A 5 15.88 8.66 -11.72
N TYR A 6 15.98 8.98 -10.44
CA TYR A 6 16.25 10.35 -10.01
C TYR A 6 17.54 10.52 -9.23
N VAL A 7 17.89 9.59 -8.33
CA VAL A 7 19.12 9.74 -7.52
C VAL A 7 20.35 9.39 -8.36
N GLN A 8 20.35 8.25 -9.07
CA GLN A 8 21.46 7.88 -9.94
C GLN A 8 21.68 8.88 -11.07
N ASN A 9 20.63 9.53 -11.56
CA ASN A 9 20.70 10.58 -12.57
C ASN A 9 20.97 11.98 -12.00
N LYS A 10 21.28 12.10 -10.72
CA LYS A 10 21.61 13.37 -10.04
C LYS A 10 20.53 14.45 -10.18
N ILE A 11 19.27 14.04 -10.12
CA ILE A 11 18.12 14.94 -10.02
C ILE A 11 17.78 15.16 -8.55
N PHE A 12 17.90 14.09 -7.75
CA PHE A 12 17.75 14.12 -6.30
C PHE A 12 19.03 13.61 -5.62
N TYR A 13 19.26 14.04 -4.38
CA TYR A 13 20.22 13.38 -3.51
C TYR A 13 19.58 13.02 -2.16
N ILE A 14 20.14 12.01 -1.52
CA ILE A 14 19.68 11.49 -0.23
C ILE A 14 20.34 12.30 0.87
N TYR A 15 19.56 12.79 1.81
CA TYR A 15 20.04 13.42 3.04
C TYR A 15 19.48 12.67 4.24
N GLN A 16 20.36 12.12 5.05
CA GLN A 16 20.03 11.27 6.18
C GLN A 16 20.70 11.83 7.45
N PRO A 17 19.92 12.37 8.41
CA PRO A 17 20.45 12.79 9.71
C PRO A 17 20.93 11.56 10.49
N ALA A 18 22.25 11.50 10.81
CA ALA A 18 22.86 10.28 11.35
C ALA A 18 22.32 9.85 12.73
N ASP A 19 21.89 10.81 13.54
CA ASP A 19 21.27 10.57 14.83
C ASP A 19 19.88 9.97 14.72
N ILE A 20 19.08 10.38 13.74
CA ILE A 20 17.74 9.84 13.47
C ILE A 20 17.83 8.45 12.83
N LEU A 21 18.81 8.23 11.96
CA LEU A 21 19.00 6.92 11.32
C LEU A 21 19.26 5.78 12.30
N ALA A 22 19.78 6.07 13.47
CA ALA A 22 20.00 5.07 14.51
C ALA A 22 18.71 4.38 14.98
N HIS A 23 17.57 5.02 14.71
CA HIS A 23 16.21 4.57 15.06
C HIS A 23 15.42 4.01 13.87
N ILE A 24 16.07 3.74 12.73
CA ILE A 24 15.41 3.25 11.53
C ILE A 24 16.10 1.97 11.06
N ASP A 25 15.31 0.96 10.66
CA ASP A 25 15.85 -0.26 10.08
C ASP A 25 16.78 0.08 8.90
N PRO A 26 18.05 -0.36 8.93
CA PRO A 26 19.02 -0.10 7.86
C PRO A 26 18.55 -0.51 6.47
N SER A 27 17.74 -1.57 6.35
CA SER A 27 17.20 -2.03 5.06
C SER A 27 16.32 -1.00 4.37
N LEU A 28 15.69 -0.09 5.13
CA LEU A 28 14.85 0.98 4.61
C LEU A 28 15.65 2.22 4.17
N THR A 29 16.94 2.31 4.52
CA THR A 29 17.75 3.52 4.35
C THR A 29 18.78 3.45 3.23
N GLU A 30 19.01 2.30 2.64
CA GLU A 30 20.07 2.10 1.63
C GLU A 30 19.96 3.04 0.41
N THR A 31 18.73 3.33 -0.04
CA THR A 31 18.48 4.06 -1.28
C THR A 31 17.54 5.27 -1.13
N GLN A 32 17.17 5.60 0.11
CA GLN A 32 16.13 6.62 0.40
C GLN A 32 16.22 7.15 1.83
N THR A 33 15.54 8.26 2.08
CA THR A 33 15.27 8.76 3.43
C THR A 33 13.80 8.47 3.74
N PRO A 34 13.47 7.37 4.46
CA PRO A 34 12.09 7.00 4.74
C PRO A 34 11.49 7.92 5.81
N LEU A 35 10.20 8.18 5.72
CA LEU A 35 9.46 8.99 6.68
C LEU A 35 8.40 8.17 7.42
N TYR A 36 7.53 7.49 6.70
CA TYR A 36 6.51 6.59 7.24
C TYR A 36 6.09 5.56 6.20
N ILE A 37 5.41 4.51 6.64
CA ILE A 37 4.87 3.45 5.81
C ILE A 37 3.36 3.62 5.68
N GLU A 38 2.81 3.42 4.49
CA GLU A 38 1.40 3.21 4.21
C GLU A 38 1.20 1.88 3.50
N LEU A 39 -0.02 1.39 3.50
CA LEU A 39 -0.44 0.24 2.71
C LEU A 39 -1.52 0.65 1.70
N THR A 40 -1.57 -0.03 0.57
CA THR A 40 -2.80 -0.12 -0.22
C THR A 40 -3.62 -1.22 0.41
N GLN A 41 -4.67 -0.85 1.15
CA GLN A 41 -5.43 -1.77 1.99
C GLN A 41 -6.88 -1.88 1.49
N LEU A 42 -7.48 -3.04 1.66
CA LEU A 42 -8.91 -3.21 1.43
C LEU A 42 -9.70 -2.62 2.57
N PHE A 43 -10.79 -1.94 2.23
CA PHE A 43 -11.76 -1.38 3.16
C PHE A 43 -13.16 -1.90 2.88
N TYR A 44 -13.94 -1.97 3.93
CA TYR A 44 -15.37 -2.29 3.90
C TYR A 44 -16.16 -1.33 4.76
N ASN A 45 -17.49 -1.36 4.64
CA ASN A 45 -18.40 -0.54 5.42
C ASN A 45 -18.78 -1.26 6.72
N ALA A 46 -18.30 -0.77 7.87
CA ALA A 46 -18.51 -1.42 9.16
C ALA A 46 -19.96 -1.38 9.65
N GLU A 47 -20.80 -0.44 9.16
CA GLU A 47 -22.22 -0.39 9.50
C GLU A 47 -23.01 -1.51 8.80
N ALA A 48 -22.67 -1.78 7.52
CA ALA A 48 -23.29 -2.86 6.75
C ALA A 48 -22.81 -4.25 7.17
N TYR A 49 -21.57 -4.35 7.67
CA TYR A 49 -20.96 -5.60 8.13
C TYR A 49 -20.52 -5.50 9.59
N PRO A 50 -21.47 -5.46 10.55
CA PRO A 50 -21.17 -5.23 11.97
C PRO A 50 -20.43 -6.40 12.65
N ASP A 51 -20.49 -7.59 12.06
CA ASP A 51 -19.81 -8.79 12.57
C ASP A 51 -18.36 -8.91 12.08
N GLY A 52 -17.89 -7.94 11.29
CA GLY A 52 -16.55 -7.89 10.73
C GLY A 52 -16.51 -7.92 9.20
N SER A 53 -15.30 -7.97 8.65
CA SER A 53 -15.09 -7.93 7.20
C SER A 53 -15.80 -9.09 6.47
N PRO A 54 -16.49 -8.80 5.35
CA PRO A 54 -17.09 -9.83 4.50
C PRO A 54 -16.05 -10.66 3.72
N VAL A 55 -14.80 -10.23 3.73
CA VAL A 55 -13.65 -10.92 3.10
C VAL A 55 -12.46 -10.92 4.05
N THR A 56 -11.74 -12.02 4.13
CA THR A 56 -10.54 -12.18 4.97
C THR A 56 -9.36 -12.73 4.17
N ASN A 57 -9.64 -13.48 3.09
CA ASN A 57 -8.64 -13.98 2.18
C ASN A 57 -8.72 -13.18 0.87
N ILE A 58 -7.56 -12.83 0.31
CA ILE A 58 -7.49 -11.98 -0.90
C ILE A 58 -8.22 -12.58 -2.10
N TRP A 59 -8.31 -13.91 -2.22
CA TRP A 59 -9.02 -14.57 -3.30
C TRP A 59 -10.53 -14.33 -3.27
N GLN A 60 -11.11 -14.06 -2.10
CA GLN A 60 -12.53 -13.78 -1.99
C GLN A 60 -12.96 -12.52 -2.74
N VAL A 61 -12.05 -11.55 -2.96
CA VAL A 61 -12.38 -10.37 -3.79
C VAL A 61 -12.60 -10.74 -5.26
N THR A 62 -12.17 -11.93 -5.68
CA THR A 62 -12.38 -12.42 -7.05
C THR A 62 -13.68 -13.23 -7.22
N GLU A 63 -14.43 -13.42 -6.13
CA GLU A 63 -15.69 -14.18 -6.16
C GLU A 63 -16.83 -13.40 -6.83
N PRO A 64 -17.80 -14.09 -7.44
CA PRO A 64 -18.85 -13.47 -8.25
C PRO A 64 -19.71 -12.42 -7.53
N GLN A 65 -19.88 -12.54 -6.19
CA GLN A 65 -20.66 -11.56 -5.43
C GLN A 65 -20.06 -10.16 -5.43
N TRP A 66 -18.76 -10.06 -5.69
CA TRP A 66 -18.02 -8.78 -5.75
C TRP A 66 -17.87 -8.23 -7.17
N LYS A 67 -18.43 -8.89 -8.17
CA LYS A 67 -18.37 -8.42 -9.56
C LYS A 67 -19.00 -7.04 -9.70
N GLY A 68 -18.22 -6.06 -10.20
CA GLY A 68 -18.64 -4.67 -10.33
C GLY A 68 -18.81 -3.92 -9.00
N LYS A 69 -18.29 -4.46 -7.88
CA LYS A 69 -18.37 -3.85 -6.53
C LYS A 69 -17.02 -3.62 -5.86
N ILE A 70 -15.93 -3.78 -6.60
CA ILE A 70 -14.57 -3.52 -6.10
C ILE A 70 -14.11 -2.18 -6.65
N LEU A 71 -13.80 -1.23 -5.77
CA LEU A 71 -13.25 0.07 -6.16
C LEU A 71 -11.74 0.09 -5.94
N MET A 72 -11.02 0.68 -6.89
CA MET A 72 -9.56 0.88 -6.80
C MET A 72 -9.10 1.94 -7.79
N GLN A 73 -7.89 2.47 -7.64
CA GLN A 73 -7.31 3.30 -8.69
C GLN A 73 -6.77 2.42 -9.82
N ASP A 74 -6.80 2.96 -11.04
CA ASP A 74 -6.27 2.26 -12.21
C ASP A 74 -4.74 2.12 -12.13
N PRO A 75 -4.19 0.89 -12.10
CA PRO A 75 -2.75 0.64 -12.09
C PRO A 75 -2.00 1.19 -13.32
N LEU A 76 -2.69 1.43 -14.43
CA LEU A 76 -2.07 2.02 -15.63
C LEU A 76 -1.79 3.52 -15.48
N ASN A 77 -2.55 4.20 -14.63
CA ASN A 77 -2.49 5.66 -14.46
C ASN A 77 -1.73 6.10 -13.21
N ASN A 78 -1.29 5.16 -12.35
CA ASN A 78 -0.60 5.45 -11.10
C ASN A 78 0.55 4.46 -10.87
N VAL A 79 1.78 4.98 -10.75
CA VAL A 79 2.99 4.15 -10.57
C VAL A 79 2.95 3.35 -9.26
N GLY A 80 2.41 3.92 -8.18
CA GLY A 80 2.25 3.21 -6.90
C GLY A 80 1.34 1.99 -7.05
N TRP A 81 0.21 2.16 -7.71
CA TRP A 81 -0.72 1.07 -8.01
C TRP A 81 -0.15 0.04 -8.98
N GLY A 82 0.60 0.49 -10.00
CA GLY A 82 1.36 -0.40 -10.87
C GLY A 82 2.39 -1.22 -10.09
N SER A 83 3.08 -0.62 -9.12
CA SER A 83 4.00 -1.34 -8.23
C SER A 83 3.26 -2.32 -7.31
N TRP A 84 2.08 -1.93 -6.80
CA TRP A 84 1.26 -2.78 -5.94
C TRP A 84 0.81 -4.06 -6.66
N ILE A 85 0.28 -3.97 -7.89
CA ILE A 85 -0.07 -5.18 -8.67
C ILE A 85 1.17 -6.01 -9.01
N THR A 86 2.32 -5.38 -9.26
CA THR A 86 3.57 -6.09 -9.53
C THR A 86 4.03 -6.90 -8.32
N GLY A 87 3.80 -6.38 -7.11
CA GLY A 87 4.14 -7.06 -5.85
C GLY A 87 3.51 -8.44 -5.69
N PHE A 88 2.33 -8.68 -6.28
CA PHE A 88 1.69 -9.99 -6.27
C PHE A 88 2.38 -11.01 -7.18
N CYS A 89 3.13 -10.56 -8.18
CA CYS A 89 3.72 -11.41 -9.22
C CYS A 89 5.20 -11.77 -8.97
N VAL A 90 5.85 -11.19 -7.94
CA VAL A 90 7.28 -11.33 -7.69
C VAL A 90 7.60 -11.90 -6.32
N GLY A 91 8.86 -12.36 -6.14
CA GLY A 91 9.33 -12.92 -4.87
C GLY A 91 8.56 -14.17 -4.46
N ASP A 92 8.32 -14.32 -3.16
CA ASP A 92 7.61 -15.45 -2.57
C ASP A 92 6.09 -15.26 -2.55
N THR A 93 5.58 -14.08 -2.94
CA THR A 93 4.15 -13.76 -2.90
C THR A 93 3.30 -14.69 -3.77
N PRO A 94 3.72 -15.09 -4.99
CA PRO A 94 2.97 -16.06 -5.78
C PRO A 94 2.73 -17.40 -5.08
N ASP A 95 3.73 -17.92 -4.37
CA ASP A 95 3.63 -19.19 -3.64
C ASP A 95 2.69 -19.05 -2.44
N GLN A 96 2.76 -17.92 -1.74
CA GLN A 96 1.81 -17.60 -0.65
C GLN A 96 0.38 -17.49 -1.15
N LEU A 97 0.15 -16.88 -2.33
CA LEU A 97 -1.16 -16.80 -2.96
C LEU A 97 -1.69 -18.18 -3.35
N ALA A 98 -0.86 -19.05 -3.93
CA ALA A 98 -1.25 -20.41 -4.27
C ALA A 98 -1.67 -21.21 -3.04
N ALA A 99 -0.88 -21.16 -1.96
CA ALA A 99 -1.20 -21.81 -0.70
C ALA A 99 -2.51 -21.29 -0.06
N ALA A 100 -2.72 -19.96 -0.10
CA ALA A 100 -3.93 -19.33 0.42
C ALA A 100 -5.19 -19.69 -0.39
N TYR A 101 -5.04 -19.95 -1.68
CA TYR A 101 -6.12 -20.46 -2.53
C TYR A 101 -6.51 -21.88 -2.13
N GLU A 102 -5.51 -22.77 -1.99
CA GLU A 102 -5.73 -24.15 -1.58
C GLU A 102 -6.37 -24.24 -0.18
N GLU A 103 -5.91 -23.40 0.76
CA GLU A 103 -6.49 -23.34 2.10
C GLU A 103 -7.96 -22.90 2.07
N LEU A 104 -8.30 -21.91 1.23
CA LEU A 104 -9.65 -21.35 1.14
C LEU A 104 -10.63 -22.29 0.46
N TYR A 105 -10.24 -22.91 -0.66
CA TYR A 105 -11.15 -23.67 -1.53
C TYR A 105 -10.97 -25.19 -1.42
N GLY A 106 -9.91 -25.67 -0.75
CA GLY A 106 -9.63 -27.10 -0.59
C GLY A 106 -9.15 -27.79 -1.87
N GLU A 107 -8.71 -27.03 -2.87
CA GLU A 107 -8.21 -27.52 -4.15
C GLU A 107 -6.99 -26.74 -4.62
N GLU A 108 -6.10 -27.38 -5.37
CA GLU A 108 -4.91 -26.75 -5.95
C GLU A 108 -5.29 -25.67 -6.97
N LEU A 109 -4.58 -24.54 -6.95
CA LEU A 109 -4.77 -23.46 -7.92
C LEU A 109 -4.35 -23.90 -9.32
N VAL A 110 -5.29 -23.90 -10.25
CA VAL A 110 -5.00 -24.12 -11.67
C VAL A 110 -4.81 -22.78 -12.35
N LEU A 111 -3.62 -22.57 -12.93
CA LEU A 111 -3.31 -21.37 -13.68
C LEU A 111 -3.98 -21.35 -15.04
N SER A 112 -4.60 -20.23 -15.37
CA SER A 112 -5.13 -19.98 -16.71
C SER A 112 -4.01 -19.82 -17.74
N GLU A 113 -4.32 -20.02 -19.01
CA GLU A 113 -3.41 -19.74 -20.11
C GLU A 113 -2.92 -18.29 -20.06
N GLY A 114 -1.60 -18.09 -20.18
CA GLY A 114 -0.95 -16.80 -20.12
C GLY A 114 -0.60 -16.32 -18.70
N CYS A 115 -1.02 -17.02 -17.64
CA CYS A 115 -0.64 -16.69 -16.26
C CYS A 115 0.63 -17.44 -15.87
N ALA A 116 1.72 -16.69 -15.59
CA ALA A 116 3.02 -17.26 -15.26
C ALA A 116 3.09 -17.86 -13.84
N ASN A 117 2.27 -17.33 -12.90
CA ASN A 117 2.20 -17.76 -11.51
C ASN A 117 0.86 -17.32 -10.87
N ALA A 118 0.67 -17.63 -9.59
CA ALA A 118 -0.57 -17.30 -8.86
C ALA A 118 -0.87 -15.80 -8.78
N GLY A 119 0.16 -14.94 -8.80
CA GLY A 119 -0.04 -13.49 -8.85
C GLY A 119 -0.70 -13.05 -10.15
N TYR A 120 -0.25 -13.54 -11.29
CA TYR A 120 -0.88 -13.27 -12.59
C TYR A 120 -2.31 -13.81 -12.65
N GLU A 121 -2.54 -15.02 -12.10
CA GLU A 121 -3.89 -15.60 -12.01
C GLU A 121 -4.81 -14.75 -11.13
N PHE A 122 -4.31 -14.27 -9.98
CA PHE A 122 -5.06 -13.35 -9.13
C PHE A 122 -5.44 -12.07 -9.87
N LEU A 123 -4.47 -11.42 -10.53
CA LEU A 123 -4.73 -10.19 -11.30
C LEU A 123 -5.75 -10.41 -12.42
N LYS A 124 -5.67 -11.56 -13.11
CA LYS A 124 -6.64 -11.91 -14.14
C LYS A 124 -8.04 -12.02 -13.56
N ARG A 125 -8.23 -12.80 -12.49
CA ARG A 125 -9.54 -12.98 -11.84
C ARG A 125 -10.07 -11.68 -11.25
N LEU A 126 -9.19 -10.85 -10.66
CA LEU A 126 -9.56 -9.52 -10.18
C LEU A 126 -10.08 -8.64 -11.33
N ARG A 127 -9.44 -8.69 -12.49
CA ARG A 127 -9.86 -7.92 -13.67
C ARG A 127 -11.17 -8.41 -14.25
N GLU A 128 -11.37 -9.74 -14.30
CA GLU A 128 -12.62 -10.39 -14.73
C GLU A 128 -13.80 -10.06 -13.80
N ASN A 129 -13.52 -9.68 -12.56
CA ASN A 129 -14.52 -9.18 -11.60
C ASN A 129 -14.91 -7.70 -11.84
N GLU A 130 -14.47 -7.11 -12.96
CA GLU A 130 -14.88 -5.78 -13.43
C GLU A 130 -14.71 -4.68 -12.35
N PRO A 131 -13.49 -4.48 -11.80
CA PRO A 131 -13.29 -3.45 -10.78
C PRO A 131 -13.62 -2.07 -11.34
N ILE A 132 -14.21 -1.21 -10.49
CA ILE A 132 -14.52 0.17 -10.80
C ILE A 132 -13.29 1.03 -10.51
N PHE A 133 -12.76 1.69 -11.54
CA PHE A 133 -11.61 2.56 -11.38
C PHE A 133 -11.99 3.97 -11.00
N THR A 134 -11.29 4.49 -10.00
CA THR A 134 -11.42 5.86 -9.50
C THR A 134 -10.14 6.64 -9.79
N SER A 135 -10.23 7.98 -9.74
CA SER A 135 -9.07 8.85 -9.94
C SER A 135 -8.24 9.04 -8.67
N ALA A 136 -8.84 8.83 -7.49
CA ALA A 136 -8.22 9.06 -6.20
C ALA A 136 -8.70 8.08 -5.11
N SER A 137 -7.84 7.82 -4.13
CA SER A 137 -8.20 7.03 -2.94
C SER A 137 -9.33 7.64 -2.12
N ASP A 138 -9.54 8.96 -2.19
CA ASP A 138 -10.65 9.62 -1.51
C ASP A 138 -12.01 9.20 -2.07
N GLU A 139 -12.12 9.02 -3.37
CA GLU A 139 -13.35 8.55 -4.03
C GLU A 139 -13.69 7.12 -3.60
N VAL A 140 -12.68 6.25 -3.46
CA VAL A 140 -12.88 4.89 -2.93
C VAL A 140 -13.37 4.96 -1.49
N ALA A 141 -12.67 5.73 -0.64
CA ALA A 141 -12.98 5.83 0.78
C ALA A 141 -14.40 6.38 1.01
N GLU A 142 -14.81 7.41 0.26
CA GLU A 142 -16.16 7.96 0.31
C GLU A 142 -17.23 6.94 -0.13
N ALA A 143 -17.01 6.28 -1.26
CA ALA A 143 -17.96 5.31 -1.80
C ALA A 143 -18.18 4.12 -0.87
N VAL A 144 -17.09 3.61 -0.25
CA VAL A 144 -17.17 2.51 0.71
C VAL A 144 -17.67 2.97 2.07
N GLY A 145 -17.15 4.11 2.56
CA GLY A 145 -17.35 4.58 3.93
C GLY A 145 -18.67 5.32 4.19
N THR A 146 -19.42 5.73 3.18
CA THR A 146 -20.70 6.42 3.37
C THR A 146 -21.67 5.55 4.16
N PRO A 147 -22.24 6.05 5.30
CA PRO A 147 -23.18 5.27 6.11
C PRO A 147 -24.54 5.09 5.43
N GLY A 148 -25.35 4.15 5.94
CA GLY A 148 -26.72 3.90 5.48
C GLY A 148 -26.82 3.09 4.19
N GLN A 149 -25.74 2.50 3.71
CA GLN A 149 -25.74 1.64 2.54
C GLN A 149 -26.22 0.22 2.89
N SER A 150 -27.15 -0.34 2.11
CA SER A 150 -27.63 -1.71 2.30
C SER A 150 -26.76 -2.78 1.61
N ASP A 151 -26.01 -2.40 0.58
CA ASP A 151 -25.16 -3.28 -0.22
C ASP A 151 -23.93 -2.48 -0.71
N PRO A 152 -23.06 -2.04 0.24
CA PRO A 152 -21.90 -1.22 -0.11
C PRO A 152 -20.86 -2.00 -0.91
N PRO A 153 -20.08 -1.30 -1.75
CA PRO A 153 -18.89 -1.88 -2.35
C PRO A 153 -17.80 -2.11 -1.31
N ILE A 154 -16.79 -2.87 -1.68
CA ILE A 154 -15.48 -2.91 -1.02
C ILE A 154 -14.47 -2.17 -1.87
N GLY A 155 -13.35 -1.73 -1.31
CA GLY A 155 -12.40 -0.98 -2.11
C GLY A 155 -11.00 -0.95 -1.57
N PHE A 156 -10.04 -0.96 -2.48
CA PHE A 156 -8.63 -0.77 -2.14
C PHE A 156 -8.28 0.72 -2.21
N CYS A 157 -7.72 1.26 -1.13
CA CYS A 157 -7.18 2.61 -1.10
C CYS A 157 -6.04 2.74 -0.10
N ALA A 158 -5.40 3.91 -0.04
CA ALA A 158 -4.34 4.18 0.92
C ALA A 158 -4.87 4.03 2.36
N SER A 159 -4.15 3.28 3.19
CA SER A 159 -4.52 3.00 4.59
C SER A 159 -4.74 4.25 5.42
N SER A 160 -4.00 5.34 5.12
CA SER A 160 -4.16 6.64 5.79
C SER A 160 -5.53 7.31 5.59
N LYS A 161 -6.41 6.77 4.72
CA LYS A 161 -7.79 7.27 4.59
C LYS A 161 -8.63 7.01 5.83
N LEU A 162 -8.23 6.04 6.65
CA LEU A 162 -8.88 5.74 7.93
C LEU A 162 -8.98 6.97 8.85
N ARG A 163 -7.97 7.84 8.84
CA ARG A 163 -7.95 9.09 9.62
C ARG A 163 -9.11 10.04 9.32
N LYS A 164 -9.75 9.90 8.14
CA LYS A 164 -10.84 10.78 7.71
C LYS A 164 -12.22 10.32 8.15
N ASN A 165 -12.33 9.17 8.83
CA ASN A 165 -13.62 8.66 9.29
C ASN A 165 -14.38 9.67 10.15
N GLU A 166 -13.71 10.25 11.15
CA GLU A 166 -14.32 11.19 12.07
C GLU A 166 -14.76 12.47 11.34
N ASP A 167 -13.87 13.08 10.56
CA ASP A 167 -14.13 14.34 9.87
C ASP A 167 -15.28 14.24 8.85
N ASN A 168 -15.38 13.10 8.17
CA ASN A 168 -16.37 12.89 7.09
C ASN A 168 -17.59 12.09 7.53
N GLY A 169 -17.62 11.59 8.76
CA GLY A 169 -18.68 10.70 9.24
C GLY A 169 -18.72 9.37 8.50
N TRP A 170 -17.58 8.90 8.01
CA TRP A 170 -17.47 7.60 7.34
C TRP A 170 -17.38 6.44 8.34
N VAL A 171 -17.79 5.27 7.87
CA VAL A 171 -17.77 4.02 8.64
C VAL A 171 -16.82 3.01 8.00
N LEU A 172 -15.67 3.48 7.51
CA LEU A 172 -14.62 2.64 6.95
C LEU A 172 -13.98 1.76 8.02
N ALA A 173 -13.81 0.48 7.71
CA ALA A 173 -12.99 -0.42 8.48
C ALA A 173 -11.97 -1.13 7.58
N PRO A 174 -10.71 -1.26 8.01
CA PRO A 174 -9.65 -1.88 7.23
C PRO A 174 -9.71 -3.40 7.33
N VAL A 175 -9.20 -4.07 6.31
CA VAL A 175 -9.04 -5.53 6.29
C VAL A 175 -7.55 -5.88 6.23
N ASN A 176 -7.10 -6.71 7.15
CA ASN A 176 -5.79 -7.36 7.06
C ASN A 176 -5.94 -8.66 6.26
N LEU A 177 -5.85 -8.57 4.94
CA LEU A 177 -6.10 -9.70 4.04
C LEU A 177 -5.04 -10.79 4.18
N TYR A 178 -5.48 -12.04 4.24
CA TYR A 178 -4.60 -13.19 4.15
C TYR A 178 -4.46 -13.62 2.67
N PRO A 179 -3.27 -14.03 2.20
CA PRO A 179 -1.99 -14.07 2.91
C PRO A 179 -1.32 -12.69 2.95
N THR A 180 -1.77 -11.73 2.17
CA THR A 180 -1.15 -10.41 2.08
C THR A 180 -2.12 -9.34 1.57
N THR A 181 -1.95 -8.10 2.04
CA THR A 181 -2.57 -6.89 1.47
C THR A 181 -1.76 -6.34 0.29
N GLY A 182 -0.59 -6.91 0.00
CA GLY A 182 0.37 -6.45 -1.00
C GLY A 182 1.66 -5.89 -0.38
N ILE A 183 2.38 -5.08 -1.15
CA ILE A 183 3.64 -4.48 -0.72
C ILE A 183 3.42 -3.17 0.05
N PRO A 184 4.32 -2.81 0.98
CA PRO A 184 4.27 -1.51 1.64
C PRO A 184 4.61 -0.36 0.68
N ALA A 185 3.98 0.80 0.91
CA ALA A 185 4.32 2.07 0.28
C ALA A 185 5.13 2.90 1.27
N ILE A 186 6.44 3.02 1.05
CA ILE A 186 7.34 3.80 1.90
C ILE A 186 7.35 5.24 1.40
N ASN A 187 6.84 6.16 2.20
CA ASN A 187 6.90 7.59 1.92
C ASN A 187 8.31 8.10 2.22
N THR A 188 8.93 8.76 1.25
CA THR A 188 10.36 9.08 1.27
C THR A 188 10.62 10.56 1.00
N LEU A 189 11.71 11.06 1.57
CA LEU A 189 12.15 12.43 1.42
C LEU A 189 13.47 12.50 0.64
N TYR A 190 13.58 13.44 -0.28
CA TYR A 190 14.77 13.71 -1.06
C TYR A 190 15.03 15.20 -1.15
N VAL A 191 16.29 15.58 -1.38
CA VAL A 191 16.66 16.96 -1.71
C VAL A 191 16.85 17.06 -3.23
N VAL A 192 16.29 18.09 -3.85
CA VAL A 192 16.50 18.36 -5.27
C VAL A 192 17.95 18.82 -5.47
N GLU A 193 18.64 18.19 -6.43
CA GLU A 193 20.01 18.58 -6.79
C GLU A 193 20.02 20.01 -7.35
N GLY A 194 20.96 20.82 -6.90
CA GLY A 194 21.03 22.23 -7.32
C GLY A 194 19.94 23.16 -6.74
N CYS A 195 19.18 22.73 -5.73
CA CYS A 195 18.23 23.65 -5.08
C CYS A 195 18.97 24.87 -4.46
N GLU A 196 18.32 26.05 -4.50
CA GLU A 196 18.93 27.32 -4.06
C GLU A 196 19.25 27.32 -2.55
N HIS A 197 18.48 26.58 -1.75
CA HIS A 197 18.58 26.57 -0.28
C HIS A 197 18.74 25.16 0.29
N PRO A 198 19.87 24.45 -0.01
CA PRO A 198 20.05 23.05 0.42
C PRO A 198 20.10 22.88 1.95
N ALA A 199 20.57 23.87 2.69
CA ALA A 199 20.58 23.83 4.15
C ALA A 199 19.15 23.88 4.72
N ALA A 200 18.28 24.72 4.15
CA ALA A 200 16.88 24.79 4.55
C ALA A 200 16.12 23.50 4.21
N ALA A 201 16.36 22.91 3.02
CA ALA A 201 15.78 21.63 2.64
C ALA A 201 16.18 20.51 3.61
N LYS A 202 17.45 20.43 4.00
CA LYS A 202 17.93 19.46 4.99
C LYS A 202 17.32 19.68 6.38
N LEU A 203 17.19 20.95 6.79
CA LEU A 203 16.55 21.29 8.06
C LEU A 203 15.07 20.89 8.06
N LEU A 204 14.37 21.12 6.94
CA LEU A 204 12.97 20.70 6.80
C LEU A 204 12.82 19.18 6.88
N ILE A 205 13.67 18.42 6.18
CA ILE A 205 13.68 16.95 6.26
C ILE A 205 13.87 16.51 7.71
N ARG A 206 14.88 17.08 8.41
CA ARG A 206 15.15 16.77 9.81
C ARG A 206 13.94 17.09 10.71
N PHE A 207 13.30 18.22 10.49
CA PHE A 207 12.09 18.63 11.23
C PHE A 207 10.95 17.65 10.99
N MET A 208 10.67 17.29 9.72
CA MET A 208 9.61 16.35 9.37
C MET A 208 9.85 14.94 9.95
N MET A 209 11.12 14.53 10.08
CA MET A 209 11.44 13.23 10.69
C MET A 209 11.30 13.24 12.22
N GLY A 210 11.13 14.39 12.84
CA GLY A 210 11.08 14.58 14.29
C GLY A 210 12.45 14.58 14.98
N GLY A 211 12.58 15.31 16.08
CA GLY A 211 13.79 15.32 16.91
C GLY A 211 13.99 14.01 17.69
N ILE A 212 15.22 13.77 18.14
CA ILE A 212 15.57 12.64 19.03
C ILE A 212 15.50 13.01 20.50
N ASP A 213 15.21 14.29 20.81
CA ASP A 213 15.06 14.86 22.14
C ASP A 213 13.61 14.81 22.67
N GLY A 214 12.72 14.12 21.93
CA GLY A 214 11.31 13.97 22.22
C GLY A 214 10.42 15.05 21.57
N ASP A 215 10.98 16.04 20.86
CA ASP A 215 10.20 16.95 20.03
C ASP A 215 9.90 16.32 18.67
N THR A 216 8.74 15.67 18.59
CA THR A 216 8.24 15.05 17.36
C THR A 216 7.19 15.91 16.64
N SER A 217 7.05 17.19 16.98
CA SER A 217 6.03 18.10 16.43
C SER A 217 6.03 18.17 14.88
N GLY A 218 7.21 18.07 14.26
CA GLY A 218 7.33 18.01 12.80
C GLY A 218 6.85 16.71 12.19
N TYR A 219 6.80 15.62 12.95
CA TYR A 219 6.33 14.32 12.52
C TYR A 219 4.82 14.10 12.76
N GLU A 220 4.22 14.82 13.72
CA GLU A 220 2.80 14.67 14.07
C GLU A 220 1.83 14.62 12.87
N PRO A 221 1.99 15.42 11.80
CA PRO A 221 1.08 15.37 10.65
C PRO A 221 1.10 14.02 9.90
N PHE A 222 2.14 13.22 10.10
CA PHE A 222 2.35 11.92 9.46
C PHE A 222 2.02 10.76 10.39
N ASN A 223 1.95 10.99 11.71
CA ASN A 223 1.59 9.98 12.70
C ASN A 223 0.06 9.88 12.83
N THR A 224 -0.56 9.20 11.89
CA THR A 224 -2.02 9.10 11.76
C THR A 224 -2.45 7.66 11.57
N LEU A 225 -3.72 7.36 11.88
CA LEU A 225 -4.30 6.04 11.63
C LEU A 225 -4.07 5.58 10.18
N GLY A 226 -3.58 4.36 10.03
CA GLY A 226 -3.23 3.77 8.74
C GLY A 226 -1.87 4.22 8.19
N GLY A 227 -1.10 4.97 8.97
CA GLY A 227 0.31 5.25 8.74
C GLY A 227 1.15 4.67 9.87
N TRP A 228 2.34 4.15 9.55
CA TRP A 228 3.25 3.59 10.55
C TRP A 228 4.58 4.31 10.53
N PRO A 229 5.09 4.75 11.70
CA PRO A 229 6.43 5.30 11.81
C PRO A 229 7.47 4.30 11.33
N VAL A 230 8.52 4.78 10.65
CA VAL A 230 9.71 3.98 10.34
C VAL A 230 10.73 3.99 11.48
N ARG A 231 10.55 4.86 12.47
CA ARG A 231 11.40 5.03 13.65
C ARG A 231 10.86 4.18 14.79
N ASP A 232 11.74 3.42 15.45
CA ASP A 232 11.45 2.55 16.58
C ASP A 232 11.20 3.30 17.90
N ASP A 233 11.54 4.59 17.95
CA ASP A 233 11.34 5.49 19.11
C ASP A 233 10.11 6.40 18.98
N ILE A 234 9.26 6.23 17.93
CA ILE A 234 8.00 6.93 17.77
C ILE A 234 6.85 5.91 17.86
N GLU A 235 6.00 6.08 18.85
CA GLU A 235 4.79 5.25 18.98
C GLU A 235 3.82 5.53 17.83
N PRO A 236 3.21 4.50 17.21
CA PRO A 236 2.15 4.67 16.22
C PRO A 236 0.95 5.44 16.79
N ALA A 237 0.15 6.04 15.91
CA ALA A 237 -1.07 6.72 16.30
C ALA A 237 -2.00 5.81 17.13
N GLU A 238 -2.68 6.36 18.14
CA GLU A 238 -3.60 5.62 18.99
C GLU A 238 -4.67 4.90 18.15
N GLY A 239 -4.89 3.60 18.44
CA GLY A 239 -5.81 2.75 17.69
C GLY A 239 -5.23 2.11 16.42
N SER A 240 -3.95 2.35 16.11
CA SER A 240 -3.27 1.63 15.03
C SER A 240 -3.02 0.18 15.42
N VAL A 241 -3.23 -0.74 14.47
CA VAL A 241 -2.72 -2.12 14.58
C VAL A 241 -1.21 -2.07 14.39
N PRO A 242 -0.40 -2.79 15.20
CA PRO A 242 1.05 -2.86 15.00
C PRO A 242 1.42 -3.29 13.59
N TYR A 243 2.46 -2.67 13.00
CA TYR A 243 2.85 -2.97 11.62
C TYR A 243 3.28 -4.44 11.43
N GLU A 244 3.92 -5.03 12.42
CA GLU A 244 4.36 -6.42 12.44
C GLU A 244 3.21 -7.44 12.46
N GLU A 245 1.99 -7.01 12.79
CA GLU A 245 0.77 -7.82 12.72
C GLU A 245 0.09 -7.75 11.35
N MET A 246 0.56 -6.85 10.47
CA MET A 246 -0.01 -6.69 9.14
C MET A 246 0.52 -7.76 8.18
N ASN A 247 -0.38 -8.36 7.43
CA ASN A 247 -0.03 -9.29 6.35
C ASN A 247 0.47 -8.52 5.14
N VAL A 248 1.78 -8.29 5.05
CA VAL A 248 2.41 -7.59 3.93
C VAL A 248 3.45 -8.47 3.26
N SER A 249 3.53 -8.37 1.94
CA SER A 249 4.57 -9.03 1.17
C SER A 249 5.92 -8.33 1.38
N PRO A 250 7.03 -9.07 1.38
CA PRO A 250 8.36 -8.45 1.39
C PRO A 250 8.53 -7.44 0.26
N PHE A 251 9.07 -6.27 0.58
CA PHE A 251 9.33 -5.24 -0.42
C PHE A 251 10.72 -5.42 -1.02
N ASP A 252 10.80 -5.93 -2.26
CA ASP A 252 12.03 -5.92 -3.06
C ASP A 252 11.89 -4.94 -4.23
N PRO A 253 12.46 -3.72 -4.10
CA PRO A 253 12.36 -2.70 -5.12
C PRO A 253 13.05 -3.07 -6.44
N ASN A 254 14.00 -4.02 -6.44
CA ASN A 254 14.68 -4.45 -7.67
C ASN A 254 13.80 -5.40 -8.48
N SER A 255 13.22 -6.41 -7.85
CA SER A 255 12.27 -7.32 -8.51
C SER A 255 11.05 -6.58 -9.04
N ILE A 256 10.48 -5.67 -8.23
CA ILE A 256 9.35 -4.84 -8.68
C ILE A 256 9.75 -3.97 -9.87
N TYR A 257 10.90 -3.30 -9.83
CA TYR A 257 11.37 -2.46 -10.94
C TYR A 257 11.58 -3.27 -12.22
N THR A 258 12.11 -4.48 -12.11
CA THR A 258 12.39 -5.34 -13.26
C THR A 258 11.11 -5.83 -13.94
N GLU A 259 10.14 -6.27 -13.14
CA GLU A 259 8.89 -6.87 -13.65
C GLU A 259 7.78 -5.85 -13.90
N PHE A 260 7.93 -4.60 -13.47
CA PHE A 260 6.88 -3.57 -13.53
C PHE A 260 6.21 -3.44 -14.90
N MET A 261 7.01 -3.36 -15.97
CA MET A 261 6.45 -3.20 -17.32
C MET A 261 5.76 -4.47 -17.81
N THR A 262 6.32 -5.64 -17.51
CA THR A 262 5.74 -6.94 -17.87
C THR A 262 4.35 -7.12 -17.24
N VAL A 263 4.23 -6.84 -15.94
CA VAL A 263 2.96 -6.96 -15.22
C VAL A 263 1.96 -5.90 -15.67
N ARG A 264 2.42 -4.67 -15.92
CA ARG A 264 1.58 -3.59 -16.43
C ARG A 264 1.01 -3.91 -17.82
N ASP A 265 1.84 -4.44 -18.72
CA ASP A 265 1.41 -4.86 -20.06
C ASP A 265 0.41 -6.02 -19.98
N PHE A 266 0.65 -6.99 -19.08
CA PHE A 266 -0.31 -8.05 -18.80
C PHE A 266 -1.65 -7.49 -18.33
N TRP A 267 -1.65 -6.59 -17.33
CA TRP A 267 -2.88 -5.94 -16.84
C TRP A 267 -3.63 -5.20 -17.95
N GLN A 268 -2.91 -4.51 -18.83
CA GLN A 268 -3.49 -3.81 -19.96
C GLN A 268 -4.14 -4.76 -20.98
N MET A 269 -3.55 -5.94 -21.20
CA MET A 269 -4.11 -6.95 -22.13
C MET A 269 -5.39 -7.60 -21.62
N LEU A 270 -5.64 -7.57 -20.33
CA LEU A 270 -6.86 -8.13 -19.72
C LEU A 270 -8.13 -7.27 -19.96
N GLY A 271 -8.01 -6.11 -20.56
CA GLY A 271 -9.15 -5.26 -20.91
C GLY A 271 -9.02 -3.87 -20.47
#